data_9b561ead4f57ff24a5e6e7dbc60627fa
#
_entry.id   9b561ead4f57ff24a5e6e7dbc60627fa
#
_cell.length_a   1.000
_cell.length_b   1.000
_cell.length_c   1.000
_cell.angle_alpha   90.00
_cell.angle_beta   90.00
_cell.angle_gamma   90.00
#
_symmetry.space_group_name_H-M   'P 1'
#
loop_
_entity.id
_entity.type
_entity.pdbx_description
1 polymer ?
#
loop_
_entity_poly.entity_id
_entity_poly.type
_entity_poly.pdbx_seq_one_letter_code
_entity_poly.pdbx_strand_id
1 'polypeptide(L)' 'ERLSPELREVTILYFFQELRQKEIARILGIGLPLVKYRIRRAKELLEQLIGKEDAT' A
#
# COMPACT_ATOMS: atom_id res chain seq x y z
N GLU A 1 -12.52 4.59 -7.96
CA GLU A 1 -11.57 3.55 -8.26
C GLU A 1 -11.19 2.75 -7.04
N ARG A 2 -11.14 1.47 -7.14
CA ARG A 2 -10.89 0.63 -6.00
C ARG A 2 -9.49 0.10 -5.97
N LEU A 3 -9.05 -0.23 -4.77
CA LEU A 3 -7.77 -0.90 -4.62
C LEU A 3 -7.88 -2.32 -5.17
N SER A 4 -6.89 -2.73 -5.95
CA SER A 4 -6.81 -4.11 -6.35
C SER A 4 -6.51 -4.98 -5.14
N PRO A 5 -6.72 -6.29 -5.23
CA PRO A 5 -6.37 -7.17 -4.12
C PRO A 5 -4.92 -7.03 -3.67
N GLU A 6 -4.01 -6.87 -4.62
CA GLU A 6 -2.60 -6.73 -4.28
C GLU A 6 -2.34 -5.46 -3.50
N LEU A 7 -2.98 -4.36 -3.88
CA LEU A 7 -2.78 -3.10 -3.16
C LEU A 7 -3.45 -3.13 -1.80
N ARG A 8 -4.60 -3.77 -1.72
CA ARG A 8 -5.29 -3.89 -0.45
C ARG A 8 -4.45 -4.68 0.54
N GLU A 9 -3.80 -5.72 0.05
CA GLU A 9 -3.00 -6.57 0.89
C GLU A 9 -1.84 -5.80 1.52
N VAL A 10 -1.10 -5.05 0.73
CA VAL A 10 0.01 -4.28 1.30
C VAL A 10 -0.49 -3.15 2.19
N THR A 11 -1.67 -2.63 1.90
CA THR A 11 -2.25 -1.61 2.76
C THR A 11 -2.47 -2.16 4.17
N ILE A 12 -3.04 -3.32 4.25
CA ILE A 12 -3.30 -3.93 5.55
C ILE A 12 -1.98 -4.23 6.27
N LEU A 13 -1.04 -4.82 5.56
CA LEU A 13 0.20 -5.24 6.20
C LEU A 13 1.05 -4.05 6.61
N TYR A 14 1.09 -3.03 5.80
CA TYR A 14 1.96 -1.90 6.07
C TYR A 14 1.33 -0.86 6.98
N PHE A 15 0.11 -0.45 6.68
CA PHE A 15 -0.50 0.65 7.40
C PHE A 15 -1.23 0.22 8.66
N PHE A 16 -1.88 -0.92 8.62
CA PHE A 16 -2.63 -1.37 9.78
C PHE A 16 -1.83 -2.25 10.71
N GLN A 17 -1.04 -3.15 10.17
CA GLN A 17 -0.23 -4.03 11.01
C GLN A 17 1.17 -3.49 11.23
N GLU A 18 1.53 -2.43 10.54
CA GLU A 18 2.79 -1.73 10.75
C GLU A 18 4.01 -2.62 10.56
N LEU A 19 3.92 -3.51 9.60
CA LEU A 19 5.05 -4.36 9.28
C LEU A 19 6.05 -3.61 8.43
N ARG A 20 7.30 -4.02 8.52
CA ARG A 20 8.33 -3.42 7.69
C ARG A 20 8.23 -3.94 6.28
N GLN A 21 8.73 -3.13 5.35
CA GLN A 21 8.63 -3.51 3.95
C GLN A 21 9.35 -4.81 3.65
N LYS A 22 10.48 -5.06 4.31
CA LYS A 22 11.18 -6.32 4.12
C LYS A 22 10.34 -7.50 4.60
N GLU A 23 9.64 -7.31 5.69
CA GLU A 23 8.78 -8.37 6.20
C GLU A 23 7.63 -8.66 5.25
N ILE A 24 7.07 -7.59 4.69
CA ILE A 24 5.99 -7.75 3.74
C ILE A 24 6.48 -8.49 2.50
N ALA A 25 7.66 -8.15 2.02
CA ALA A 25 8.24 -8.82 0.86
C ALA A 25 8.37 -10.31 1.13
N ARG A 26 8.80 -10.66 2.34
CA ARG A 26 8.97 -12.06 2.70
C ARG A 26 7.63 -12.77 2.79
N ILE A 27 6.66 -12.13 3.43
CA ILE A 27 5.34 -12.73 3.60
C ILE A 27 4.68 -12.98 2.26
N LEU A 28 4.78 -12.02 1.36
CA LEU A 28 4.10 -12.12 0.07
C LEU A 28 4.94 -12.86 -0.98
N GLY A 29 6.20 -13.11 -0.68
CA GLY A 29 7.05 -13.81 -1.63
C GLY A 29 7.38 -12.99 -2.85
N ILE A 30 7.54 -11.70 -2.70
CA ILE A 30 7.85 -10.80 -3.80
C ILE A 30 9.07 -9.95 -3.44
N GLY A 31 9.61 -9.28 -4.44
CA GLY A 31 10.77 -8.45 -4.22
C GLY A 31 10.44 -7.15 -3.51
N LEU A 32 11.42 -6.61 -2.83
CA LEU A 32 11.25 -5.35 -2.12
C LEU A 32 10.84 -4.20 -3.03
N PRO A 33 11.42 -4.06 -4.24
CA PRO A 33 10.98 -2.97 -5.12
C PRO A 33 9.50 -3.03 -5.44
N LEU A 34 8.96 -4.24 -5.60
CA LEU A 34 7.54 -4.38 -5.88
C LEU A 34 6.71 -3.99 -4.68
N VAL A 35 7.17 -4.35 -3.47
CA VAL A 35 6.49 -3.93 -2.25
C VAL A 35 6.44 -2.40 -2.19
N LYS A 36 7.56 -1.76 -2.45
CA LYS A 36 7.62 -0.30 -2.39
C LYS A 36 6.68 0.32 -3.42
N TYR A 37 6.64 -0.25 -4.61
CA TYR A 37 5.75 0.27 -5.64
C TYR A 37 4.29 0.14 -5.21
N ARG A 38 3.94 -1.02 -4.69
CA ARG A 38 2.55 -1.25 -4.31
C ARG A 38 2.12 -0.35 -3.16
N ILE A 39 3.00 -0.14 -2.20
CA ILE A 39 2.69 0.74 -1.08
C ILE A 39 2.46 2.16 -1.58
N ARG A 40 3.34 2.65 -2.45
CA ARG A 40 3.20 3.99 -2.97
C ARG A 40 1.91 4.12 -3.78
N ARG A 41 1.62 3.12 -4.60
CA ARG A 41 0.42 3.18 -5.43
C ARG A 41 -0.84 3.14 -4.58
N ALA A 42 -0.84 2.29 -3.55
CA ALA A 42 -1.98 2.22 -2.64
C ALA A 42 -2.20 3.55 -1.95
N LYS A 43 -1.11 4.18 -1.52
CA LYS A 43 -1.20 5.48 -0.86
C LYS A 43 -1.79 6.53 -1.78
N GLU A 44 -1.36 6.55 -3.04
CA GLU A 44 -1.89 7.49 -4.01
C GLU A 44 -3.39 7.32 -4.20
N LEU A 45 -3.82 6.08 -4.31
CA LEU A 45 -5.25 5.81 -4.53
C LEU A 45 -6.07 6.16 -3.31
N LEU A 46 -5.56 5.87 -2.13
CA LEU A 46 -6.27 6.23 -0.91
C LEU A 46 -6.40 7.72 -0.78
N GLU A 47 -5.37 8.45 -1.14
CA GLU A 47 -5.44 9.91 -1.08
C GLU A 47 -6.48 10.44 -2.05
N GLN A 48 -6.60 9.82 -3.21
CA GLN A 48 -7.62 10.23 -4.17
C GLN A 48 -9.03 9.98 -3.64
N LEU A 49 -9.19 8.92 -2.88
CA LEU A 49 -10.51 8.57 -2.39
C LEU A 49 -10.98 9.46 -1.26
N ILE A 50 -10.06 9.92 -0.43
CA ILE A 50 -10.47 10.61 0.79
C ILE A 50 -9.86 11.98 0.98
N GLY A 51 -8.72 12.25 0.38
CA GLY A 51 -7.95 13.41 0.78
C GLY A 51 -7.92 14.55 -0.18
N LYS A 52 -8.55 14.43 -1.29
CA LYS A 52 -8.39 15.46 -2.33
C LYS A 52 -8.86 16.82 -1.84
N GLU A 53 -10.02 16.85 -1.27
CA GLU A 53 -10.58 18.11 -0.85
C GLU A 53 -9.78 18.72 0.28
N ASP A 54 -9.08 17.90 1.00
CA ASP A 54 -8.31 18.39 2.14
C ASP A 54 -7.02 19.02 1.72
N ALA A 55 -6.66 18.84 0.48
CA ALA A 55 -5.39 19.37 0.03
C ALA A 55 -5.34 20.88 0.02
N THR A 56 -6.45 21.49 0.19
CA THR A 56 -6.50 22.96 0.23
C THR A 56 -5.64 23.54 1.31
#